data_46509f1f9e9bdcfa86d7c246086fdcfe
#
_entry.id   46509f1f9e9bdcfa86d7c246086fdcfe
#
_cell.length_a   1.000
_cell.length_b   1.000
_cell.length_c   1.000
_cell.angle_alpha   90.00
_cell.angle_beta   90.00
_cell.angle_gamma   90.00
#
_symmetry.space_group_name_H-M   'P 1'
#
loop_
_entity.id
_entity.type
_entity.pdbx_description
1 polymer ?
#
loop_
_entity_poly.entity_id
_entity_poly.type
_entity_poly.pdbx_seq_one_letter_code
_entity_poly.pdbx_strand_id
1 'polypeptide(L)'
;KVTMENANEFLDMKRNGSKVVANATSMCILSPILLIVLVTMAEDSVFHVSESLATVFGCVFLLGMVAAAVFLFITYGMRESHMEHFEKECFETEYGVSGMVREKKDSYEPIFIRGTAVGVVLCILAVIPTIIAGSMEASDYYCGLSVGLLLFILAIGVNLLVRVGMVKSSYDTLLQEGEYTKEEKLFKKKTDTFSGVYWCLTTAIYLAWSFWTMSWDITWIVWPVAGVLFAALLG
;
A
#
# COMPACT_ATOMS: atom_id res chain seq x y z
N LYS A 1 -18.70 24.61 -4.37
CA LYS A 1 -19.63 23.88 -3.52
C LYS A 1 -19.84 22.47 -4.09
N VAL A 2 -19.83 21.48 -3.23
CA VAL A 2 -20.06 20.08 -3.61
C VAL A 2 -21.55 19.81 -3.61
N THR A 3 -22.07 19.40 -4.77
CA THR A 3 -23.47 19.03 -4.94
C THR A 3 -23.69 17.56 -4.51
N MET A 4 -24.95 17.18 -4.33
CA MET A 4 -25.34 15.79 -4.01
C MET A 4 -24.87 14.79 -5.09
N GLU A 5 -24.93 15.20 -6.36
CA GLU A 5 -24.51 14.40 -7.51
C GLU A 5 -22.99 14.16 -7.50
N ASN A 6 -22.20 15.21 -7.35
CA ASN A 6 -20.74 15.12 -7.28
C ASN A 6 -20.26 14.26 -6.10
N ALA A 7 -20.94 14.37 -4.93
CA ALA A 7 -20.63 13.56 -3.77
C ALA A 7 -20.89 12.07 -4.01
N ASN A 8 -22.03 11.73 -4.65
CA ASN A 8 -22.32 10.34 -5.01
C ASN A 8 -21.35 9.79 -6.05
N GLU A 9 -21.04 10.57 -7.08
CA GLU A 9 -20.07 10.18 -8.11
C GLU A 9 -18.68 9.89 -7.49
N PHE A 10 -18.24 10.75 -6.57
CA PHE A 10 -16.98 10.54 -5.85
C PHE A 10 -17.00 9.24 -5.02
N LEU A 11 -18.07 9.00 -4.26
CA LEU A 11 -18.20 7.79 -3.46
C LEU A 11 -18.23 6.52 -4.33
N ASP A 12 -18.95 6.53 -5.45
CA ASP A 12 -19.03 5.39 -6.36
C ASP A 12 -17.70 5.15 -7.08
N MET A 13 -17.00 6.20 -7.47
CA MET A 13 -15.65 6.10 -8.03
C MET A 13 -14.68 5.47 -7.01
N LYS A 14 -14.64 5.95 -5.77
CA LYS A 14 -13.79 5.41 -4.70
C LYS A 14 -14.15 3.96 -4.36
N ARG A 15 -15.44 3.63 -4.31
CA ARG A 15 -15.92 2.25 -4.07
C ARG A 15 -15.50 1.29 -5.17
N ASN A 16 -15.59 1.69 -6.44
CA ASN A 16 -15.12 0.87 -7.55
C ASN A 16 -13.60 0.83 -7.62
N GLY A 17 -12.95 1.98 -7.38
CA GLY A 17 -11.49 2.09 -7.34
C GLY A 17 -10.87 1.24 -6.24
N SER A 18 -11.51 1.15 -5.07
CA SER A 18 -11.02 0.30 -3.98
C SER A 18 -10.85 -1.17 -4.38
N LYS A 19 -11.71 -1.68 -5.27
CA LYS A 19 -11.59 -3.05 -5.80
C LYS A 19 -10.39 -3.17 -6.76
N VAL A 20 -10.18 -2.17 -7.60
CA VAL A 20 -9.06 -2.15 -8.55
C VAL A 20 -7.73 -2.09 -7.81
N VAL A 21 -7.60 -1.14 -6.88
CA VAL A 21 -6.40 -0.96 -6.06
C VAL A 21 -6.11 -2.20 -5.21
N ALA A 22 -7.13 -2.75 -4.54
CA ALA A 22 -6.97 -3.95 -3.74
C ALA A 22 -6.53 -5.16 -4.57
N ASN A 23 -7.10 -5.34 -5.77
CA ASN A 23 -6.70 -6.44 -6.66
C ASN A 23 -5.28 -6.23 -7.19
N ALA A 24 -4.91 -5.02 -7.58
CA ALA A 24 -3.54 -4.70 -8.01
C ALA A 24 -2.52 -4.95 -6.90
N THR A 25 -2.83 -4.54 -5.66
CA THR A 25 -1.99 -4.83 -4.49
C THR A 25 -1.85 -6.34 -4.25
N SER A 26 -2.97 -7.09 -4.34
CA SER A 26 -2.93 -8.55 -4.22
C SER A 26 -2.09 -9.20 -5.32
N MET A 27 -2.14 -8.73 -6.56
CA MET A 27 -1.30 -9.22 -7.66
C MET A 27 0.18 -9.01 -7.36
N CYS A 28 0.57 -7.87 -6.78
CA CYS A 28 1.95 -7.64 -6.35
C CYS A 28 2.39 -8.63 -5.25
N ILE A 29 1.52 -8.91 -4.28
CA ILE A 29 1.84 -9.85 -3.19
C ILE A 29 1.91 -11.29 -3.71
N LEU A 30 1.07 -11.67 -4.65
CA LEU A 30 1.03 -13.02 -5.23
C LEU A 30 2.14 -13.25 -6.26
N SER A 31 2.71 -12.20 -6.83
CA SER A 31 3.68 -12.30 -7.93
C SER A 31 4.90 -13.18 -7.63
N PRO A 32 5.52 -13.18 -6.42
CA PRO A 32 6.70 -14.00 -6.15
C PRO A 32 6.38 -15.47 -5.83
N ILE A 33 5.12 -15.84 -5.62
CA ILE A 33 4.74 -17.21 -5.23
C ILE A 33 5.25 -18.24 -6.24
N LEU A 34 4.98 -18.00 -7.54
CA LEU A 34 5.38 -18.94 -8.57
C LEU A 34 6.90 -19.08 -8.67
N LEU A 35 7.64 -17.99 -8.52
CA LEU A 35 9.10 -18.00 -8.51
C LEU A 35 9.61 -18.87 -7.34
N ILE A 36 9.12 -18.61 -6.13
CA ILE A 36 9.54 -19.33 -4.92
C ILE A 36 9.25 -20.83 -5.07
N VAL A 37 8.04 -21.19 -5.47
CA VAL A 37 7.64 -22.60 -5.62
C VAL A 37 8.44 -23.30 -6.71
N LEU A 38 8.67 -22.66 -7.86
CA LEU A 38 9.45 -23.27 -8.95
C LEU A 38 10.92 -23.47 -8.58
N VAL A 39 11.53 -22.52 -7.89
CA VAL A 39 12.94 -22.63 -7.48
C VAL A 39 13.10 -23.74 -6.44
N THR A 40 12.27 -23.78 -5.41
CA THR A 40 12.34 -24.84 -4.38
C THR A 40 12.00 -26.23 -4.92
N MET A 41 11.13 -26.33 -5.92
CA MET A 41 10.88 -27.61 -6.63
C MET A 41 12.10 -28.07 -7.44
N ALA A 42 12.86 -27.15 -8.01
CA ALA A 42 14.05 -27.48 -8.77
C ALA A 42 15.20 -27.91 -7.84
N GLU A 43 15.36 -27.27 -6.68
CA GLU A 43 16.37 -27.61 -5.65
C GLU A 43 16.15 -29.01 -5.07
N ASP A 44 14.94 -29.38 -4.73
CA ASP A 44 14.59 -30.70 -4.18
C ASP A 44 14.52 -31.82 -5.25
N SER A 45 14.86 -31.52 -6.51
CA SER A 45 14.81 -32.49 -7.63
C SER A 45 13.44 -33.18 -7.79
N VAL A 46 12.36 -32.55 -7.32
CA VAL A 46 10.98 -33.09 -7.43
C VAL A 46 10.56 -33.19 -8.89
N PHE A 47 11.06 -32.29 -9.74
CA PHE A 47 10.91 -32.32 -11.18
C PHE A 47 12.27 -32.16 -11.85
N HIS A 48 12.48 -32.85 -13.00
CA HIS A 48 13.69 -32.76 -13.82
C HIS A 48 13.77 -31.44 -14.63
N VAL A 49 13.50 -30.31 -13.97
CA VAL A 49 13.59 -28.97 -14.56
C VAL A 49 14.91 -28.37 -14.10
N SER A 50 15.68 -27.81 -15.03
CA SER A 50 16.91 -27.12 -14.64
C SER A 50 16.56 -25.88 -13.81
N GLU A 51 17.28 -25.66 -12.74
CA GLU A 51 17.14 -24.51 -11.83
C GLU A 51 17.12 -23.16 -12.59
N SER A 52 17.98 -23.03 -13.62
CA SER A 52 18.01 -21.85 -14.48
C SER A 52 16.70 -21.60 -15.20
N LEU A 53 16.02 -22.64 -15.73
CA LEU A 53 14.74 -22.51 -16.40
C LEU A 53 13.62 -22.15 -15.42
N ALA A 54 13.60 -22.77 -14.24
CA ALA A 54 12.65 -22.47 -13.18
C ALA A 54 12.74 -21.00 -12.75
N THR A 55 13.96 -20.51 -12.55
CA THR A 55 14.24 -19.11 -12.18
C THR A 55 13.79 -18.14 -13.27
N VAL A 56 14.15 -18.40 -14.55
CA VAL A 56 13.77 -17.53 -15.67
C VAL A 56 12.25 -17.46 -15.82
N PHE A 57 11.55 -18.60 -15.80
CA PHE A 57 10.09 -18.63 -15.88
C PHE A 57 9.43 -17.90 -14.70
N GLY A 58 9.92 -18.14 -13.49
CA GLY A 58 9.42 -17.47 -12.28
C GLY A 58 9.61 -15.95 -12.35
N CYS A 59 10.79 -15.48 -12.80
CA CYS A 59 11.07 -14.05 -12.95
C CYS A 59 10.19 -13.40 -14.03
N VAL A 60 10.01 -14.04 -15.19
CA VAL A 60 9.15 -13.52 -16.26
C VAL A 60 7.71 -13.40 -15.78
N PHE A 61 7.20 -14.41 -15.07
CA PHE A 61 5.85 -14.37 -14.52
C PHE A 61 5.71 -13.27 -13.46
N LEU A 62 6.67 -13.15 -12.54
CA LEU A 62 6.70 -12.11 -11.52
C LEU A 62 6.64 -10.72 -12.16
N LEU A 63 7.54 -10.44 -13.12
CA LEU A 63 7.57 -9.16 -13.81
C LEU A 63 6.28 -8.89 -14.59
N GLY A 64 5.69 -9.89 -15.23
CA GLY A 64 4.42 -9.77 -15.93
C GLY A 64 3.26 -9.41 -14.98
N MET A 65 3.19 -10.06 -13.81
CA MET A 65 2.18 -9.75 -12.78
C MET A 65 2.36 -8.35 -12.22
N VAL A 66 3.60 -7.94 -11.92
CA VAL A 66 3.89 -6.59 -11.42
C VAL A 66 3.57 -5.54 -12.49
N ALA A 67 3.93 -5.77 -13.75
CA ALA A 67 3.58 -4.85 -14.84
C ALA A 67 2.06 -4.68 -14.99
N ALA A 68 1.29 -5.76 -14.89
CA ALA A 68 -0.18 -5.70 -14.92
C ALA A 68 -0.74 -4.93 -13.70
N ALA A 69 -0.18 -5.13 -12.51
CA ALA A 69 -0.59 -4.40 -11.32
C ALA A 69 -0.29 -2.90 -11.43
N VAL A 70 0.91 -2.54 -11.93
CA VAL A 70 1.30 -1.14 -12.17
C VAL A 70 0.39 -0.48 -13.21
N PHE A 71 0.02 -1.19 -14.28
CA PHE A 71 -0.95 -0.70 -15.27
C PHE A 71 -2.29 -0.36 -14.61
N LEU A 72 -2.79 -1.23 -13.72
CA LEU A 72 -4.03 -0.97 -12.97
C LEU A 72 -3.91 0.24 -12.03
N PHE A 73 -2.78 0.40 -11.35
CA PHE A 73 -2.54 1.56 -10.49
C PHE A 73 -2.49 2.87 -11.29
N ILE A 74 -1.80 2.89 -12.42
CA ILE A 74 -1.71 4.08 -13.27
C ILE A 74 -3.08 4.45 -13.83
N THR A 75 -3.82 3.49 -14.39
CA THR A 75 -5.14 3.75 -14.97
C THR A 75 -6.14 4.24 -13.93
N TYR A 76 -6.09 3.70 -12.72
CA TYR A 76 -6.92 4.18 -11.63
C TYR A 76 -6.47 5.55 -11.12
N GLY A 77 -5.17 5.76 -10.89
CA GLY A 77 -4.61 7.02 -10.41
C GLY A 77 -4.89 8.19 -11.37
N MET A 78 -4.80 7.98 -12.67
CA MET A 78 -5.17 9.00 -13.67
C MET A 78 -6.66 9.36 -13.59
N ARG A 79 -7.54 8.39 -13.32
CA ARG A 79 -8.97 8.65 -13.15
C ARG A 79 -9.26 9.37 -11.83
N GLU A 80 -8.55 9.02 -10.78
CA GLU A 80 -8.66 9.64 -9.45
C GLU A 80 -8.18 11.09 -9.45
N SER A 81 -7.16 11.43 -10.25
CA SER A 81 -6.58 12.79 -10.32
C SER A 81 -7.60 13.88 -10.65
N HIS A 82 -8.67 13.56 -11.38
CA HIS A 82 -9.76 14.50 -11.66
C HIS A 82 -10.56 14.90 -10.40
N MET A 83 -10.53 14.09 -9.37
CA MET A 83 -11.25 14.34 -8.10
C MET A 83 -10.32 14.60 -6.91
N GLU A 84 -9.02 14.74 -7.15
CA GLU A 84 -8.00 14.98 -6.12
C GLU A 84 -8.24 16.28 -5.33
N HIS A 85 -8.96 17.24 -5.93
CA HIS A 85 -9.33 18.48 -5.25
C HIS A 85 -10.17 18.26 -3.99
N PHE A 86 -10.94 17.15 -3.89
CA PHE A 86 -11.67 16.81 -2.67
C PHE A 86 -10.75 16.44 -1.51
N GLU A 87 -9.59 15.90 -1.80
CA GLU A 87 -8.61 15.51 -0.79
C GLU A 87 -7.69 16.67 -0.39
N LYS A 88 -7.28 17.49 -1.37
CA LYS A 88 -6.27 18.54 -1.17
C LYS A 88 -6.84 19.88 -0.79
N GLU A 89 -8.05 20.22 -1.27
CA GLU A 89 -8.65 21.53 -1.08
C GLU A 89 -9.75 21.53 -0.02
N CYS A 90 -9.94 22.68 0.62
CA CYS A 90 -11.10 22.90 1.49
C CYS A 90 -12.30 23.29 0.61
N PHE A 91 -13.41 22.63 0.79
CA PHE A 91 -14.63 22.89 0.05
C PHE A 91 -15.83 23.05 1.00
N GLU A 92 -16.88 23.68 0.50
CA GLU A 92 -18.18 23.75 1.18
C GLU A 92 -19.13 22.75 0.54
N THR A 93 -19.86 22.02 1.37
CA THR A 93 -20.93 21.12 0.93
C THR A 93 -22.25 21.89 0.79
N GLU A 94 -23.09 21.47 -0.14
CA GLU A 94 -24.46 21.95 -0.26
C GLU A 94 -25.32 21.41 0.88
N TYR A 95 -26.45 22.08 1.15
CA TYR A 95 -27.37 21.67 2.20
C TYR A 95 -27.84 20.22 1.99
N GLY A 96 -27.73 19.40 3.03
CA GLY A 96 -28.16 18.00 3.03
C GLY A 96 -27.04 16.99 2.60
N VAL A 97 -25.97 17.42 1.90
CA VAL A 97 -24.88 16.51 1.47
C VAL A 97 -24.19 15.86 2.68
N SER A 98 -23.83 16.65 3.68
CA SER A 98 -23.18 16.14 4.89
C SER A 98 -24.06 15.16 5.66
N GLY A 99 -25.38 15.38 5.71
CA GLY A 99 -26.33 14.46 6.34
C GLY A 99 -26.39 13.12 5.60
N MET A 100 -26.50 13.14 4.28
CA MET A 100 -26.53 11.94 3.44
C MET A 100 -25.22 11.13 3.56
N VAL A 101 -24.07 11.81 3.52
CA VAL A 101 -22.76 11.15 3.62
C VAL A 101 -22.57 10.54 5.01
N ARG A 102 -23.01 11.22 6.08
CA ARG A 102 -22.96 10.71 7.44
C ARG A 102 -23.82 9.47 7.63
N GLU A 103 -25.03 9.46 7.12
CA GLU A 103 -25.91 8.29 7.15
C GLU A 103 -25.30 7.08 6.44
N LYS A 104 -24.68 7.29 5.25
CA LYS A 104 -23.96 6.24 4.53
C LYS A 104 -22.72 5.76 5.30
N LYS A 105 -21.98 6.66 5.94
CA LYS A 105 -20.82 6.31 6.78
C LYS A 105 -21.23 5.45 7.96
N ASP A 106 -22.26 5.85 8.70
CA ASP A 106 -22.78 5.11 9.85
C ASP A 106 -23.28 3.72 9.47
N SER A 107 -23.96 3.61 8.32
CA SER A 107 -24.38 2.32 7.76
C SER A 107 -23.20 1.43 7.33
N TYR A 108 -22.07 2.02 6.94
CA TYR A 108 -20.86 1.31 6.51
C TYR A 108 -19.95 0.92 7.68
N GLU A 109 -20.01 1.62 8.81
CA GLU A 109 -19.12 1.43 9.97
C GLU A 109 -19.04 -0.03 10.46
N PRO A 110 -20.16 -0.81 10.57
CA PRO A 110 -20.09 -2.22 10.96
C PRO A 110 -19.33 -3.09 9.92
N ILE A 111 -19.43 -2.76 8.64
CA ILE A 111 -18.73 -3.46 7.56
C ILE A 111 -17.23 -3.17 7.66
N PHE A 112 -16.87 -1.91 7.90
CA PHE A 112 -15.48 -1.50 8.09
C PHE A 112 -14.84 -2.20 9.29
N ILE A 113 -15.49 -2.19 10.47
CA ILE A 113 -14.96 -2.82 11.68
C ILE A 113 -14.74 -4.32 11.46
N ARG A 114 -15.74 -5.03 10.93
CA ARG A 114 -15.64 -6.48 10.65
C ARG A 114 -14.58 -6.79 9.61
N GLY A 115 -14.55 -6.03 8.52
CA GLY A 115 -13.58 -6.20 7.45
C GLY A 115 -12.15 -5.96 7.92
N THR A 116 -11.92 -4.92 8.72
CA THR A 116 -10.61 -4.64 9.31
C THR A 116 -10.20 -5.73 10.30
N ALA A 117 -11.09 -6.16 11.20
CA ALA A 117 -10.79 -7.23 12.15
C ALA A 117 -10.43 -8.54 11.46
N VAL A 118 -11.22 -8.96 10.46
CA VAL A 118 -10.94 -10.18 9.68
C VAL A 118 -9.65 -10.05 8.89
N GLY A 119 -9.40 -8.91 8.24
CA GLY A 119 -8.18 -8.66 7.48
C GLY A 119 -6.92 -8.75 8.35
N VAL A 120 -6.93 -8.13 9.54
CA VAL A 120 -5.81 -8.19 10.48
C VAL A 120 -5.60 -9.61 11.00
N VAL A 121 -6.66 -10.31 11.40
CA VAL A 121 -6.57 -11.71 11.86
C VAL A 121 -5.98 -12.61 10.78
N LEU A 122 -6.41 -12.48 9.51
CA LEU A 122 -5.84 -13.24 8.40
C LEU A 122 -4.35 -12.95 8.22
N CYS A 123 -3.92 -11.68 8.30
CA CYS A 123 -2.50 -11.33 8.21
C CYS A 123 -1.66 -11.96 9.33
N ILE A 124 -2.20 -12.03 10.56
CA ILE A 124 -1.51 -12.67 11.69
C ILE A 124 -1.45 -14.19 11.49
N LEU A 125 -2.56 -14.83 11.11
CA LEU A 125 -2.64 -16.27 10.90
C LEU A 125 -1.82 -16.73 9.69
N ALA A 126 -1.55 -15.85 8.73
CA ALA A 126 -0.74 -16.16 7.55
C ALA A 126 0.67 -16.66 7.88
N VAL A 127 1.21 -16.29 9.04
CA VAL A 127 2.57 -16.68 9.47
C VAL A 127 2.63 -18.12 10.01
N ILE A 128 1.51 -18.69 10.43
CA ILE A 128 1.47 -20.03 11.07
C ILE A 128 2.07 -21.13 10.21
N PRO A 129 1.73 -21.26 8.90
CA PRO A 129 2.30 -22.32 8.04
C PRO A 129 3.82 -22.31 7.98
N THR A 130 4.43 -21.12 7.93
CA THR A 130 5.90 -20.99 7.87
C THR A 130 6.57 -21.36 9.19
N ILE A 131 5.96 -21.05 10.33
CA ILE A 131 6.46 -21.48 11.65
C ILE A 131 6.41 -23.00 11.76
N ILE A 132 5.32 -23.63 11.32
CA ILE A 132 5.17 -25.08 11.36
C ILE A 132 6.23 -25.75 10.47
N ALA A 133 6.38 -25.31 9.22
CA ALA A 133 7.36 -25.84 8.29
C ALA A 133 8.80 -25.73 8.83
N GLY A 134 9.17 -24.57 9.39
CA GLY A 134 10.48 -24.35 9.97
C GLY A 134 10.74 -25.19 11.23
N SER A 135 9.72 -25.43 12.07
CA SER A 135 9.87 -26.25 13.30
C SER A 135 9.99 -27.74 13.01
N MET A 136 9.52 -28.22 11.86
CA MET A 136 9.55 -29.63 11.46
C MET A 136 10.79 -29.98 10.63
N GLU A 137 11.73 -29.04 10.43
CA GLU A 137 12.89 -29.22 9.54
C GLU A 137 12.48 -29.76 8.16
N ALA A 138 11.37 -29.23 7.64
CA ALA A 138 10.80 -29.65 6.36
C ALA A 138 11.78 -29.37 5.21
N SER A 139 11.69 -30.15 4.10
CA SER A 139 12.51 -29.89 2.92
C SER A 139 12.24 -28.51 2.32
N ASP A 140 13.17 -28.01 1.51
CA ASP A 140 13.13 -26.69 0.90
C ASP A 140 11.84 -26.49 0.07
N TYR A 141 11.34 -27.54 -0.57
CA TYR A 141 10.05 -27.53 -1.26
C TYR A 141 8.86 -27.24 -0.31
N TYR A 142 8.77 -27.89 0.83
CA TYR A 142 7.69 -27.63 1.77
C TYR A 142 7.82 -26.26 2.44
N CYS A 143 9.05 -25.81 2.68
CA CYS A 143 9.31 -24.45 3.14
C CYS A 143 8.84 -23.43 2.09
N GLY A 144 9.17 -23.60 0.82
CA GLY A 144 8.71 -22.74 -0.28
C GLY A 144 7.19 -22.73 -0.42
N LEU A 145 6.55 -23.89 -0.31
CA LEU A 145 5.09 -24.00 -0.37
C LEU A 145 4.43 -23.28 0.82
N SER A 146 5.01 -23.37 2.02
CA SER A 146 4.50 -22.68 3.22
C SER A 146 4.59 -21.15 3.07
N VAL A 147 5.67 -20.63 2.46
CA VAL A 147 5.80 -19.22 2.13
C VAL A 147 4.78 -18.81 1.05
N GLY A 148 4.57 -19.66 0.05
CA GLY A 148 3.51 -19.44 -0.94
C GLY A 148 2.12 -19.31 -0.31
N LEU A 149 1.80 -20.19 0.64
CA LEU A 149 0.55 -20.17 1.40
C LEU A 149 0.44 -18.92 2.28
N LEU A 150 1.52 -18.51 2.95
CA LEU A 150 1.61 -17.26 3.70
C LEU A 150 1.24 -16.07 2.82
N LEU A 151 1.89 -15.93 1.66
CA LEU A 151 1.65 -14.82 0.73
C LEU A 151 0.22 -14.84 0.19
N PHE A 152 -0.35 -16.02 -0.05
CA PHE A 152 -1.73 -16.17 -0.50
C PHE A 152 -2.73 -15.67 0.55
N ILE A 153 -2.60 -16.10 1.80
CA ILE A 153 -3.47 -15.66 2.90
C ILE A 153 -3.28 -14.16 3.16
N LEU A 154 -2.03 -13.69 3.14
CA LEU A 154 -1.69 -12.27 3.29
C LEU A 154 -2.34 -11.41 2.19
N ALA A 155 -2.32 -11.87 0.94
CA ALA A 155 -2.96 -11.18 -0.18
C ALA A 155 -4.46 -11.00 0.03
N ILE A 156 -5.16 -12.01 0.58
CA ILE A 156 -6.59 -11.92 0.91
C ILE A 156 -6.82 -10.92 2.04
N GLY A 157 -6.01 -10.99 3.12
CA GLY A 157 -6.12 -10.06 4.25
C GLY A 157 -5.92 -8.60 3.83
N VAL A 158 -4.83 -8.34 3.09
CA VAL A 158 -4.52 -6.98 2.58
C VAL A 158 -5.58 -6.50 1.59
N ASN A 159 -6.08 -7.37 0.69
CA ASN A 159 -7.16 -7.01 -0.23
C ASN A 159 -8.40 -6.50 0.51
N LEU A 160 -8.78 -7.19 1.59
CA LEU A 160 -9.91 -6.80 2.40
C LEU A 160 -9.66 -5.46 3.11
N LEU A 161 -8.48 -5.29 3.73
CA LEU A 161 -8.08 -4.05 4.42
C LEU A 161 -8.10 -2.84 3.48
N VAL A 162 -7.51 -2.99 2.29
CA VAL A 162 -7.48 -1.91 1.29
C VAL A 162 -8.90 -1.52 0.86
N ARG A 163 -9.77 -2.50 0.57
CA ARG A 163 -11.16 -2.23 0.16
C ARG A 163 -11.92 -1.46 1.22
N VAL A 164 -11.93 -1.95 2.46
CA VAL A 164 -12.74 -1.31 3.51
C VAL A 164 -12.14 0.03 3.94
N GLY A 165 -10.80 0.16 3.94
CA GLY A 165 -10.10 1.40 4.28
C GLY A 165 -10.36 2.51 3.27
N MET A 166 -10.23 2.24 1.97
CA MET A 166 -10.46 3.25 0.92
C MET A 166 -11.91 3.76 0.92
N VAL A 167 -12.88 2.87 1.11
CA VAL A 167 -14.30 3.28 1.17
C VAL A 167 -14.56 4.13 2.40
N LYS A 168 -14.02 3.78 3.58
CA LYS A 168 -14.15 4.61 4.77
C LYS A 168 -13.48 5.98 4.58
N SER A 169 -12.25 6.00 4.07
CA SER A 169 -11.52 7.23 3.79
C SER A 169 -12.30 8.17 2.86
N SER A 170 -13.07 7.65 1.89
CA SER A 170 -13.90 8.49 1.02
C SER A 170 -15.01 9.22 1.75
N TYR A 171 -15.61 8.62 2.77
CA TYR A 171 -16.59 9.30 3.63
C TYR A 171 -15.93 10.37 4.49
N ASP A 172 -14.77 10.06 5.09
CA ASP A 172 -14.01 11.01 5.92
C ASP A 172 -13.53 12.21 5.09
N THR A 173 -13.17 12.00 3.82
CA THR A 173 -12.80 13.07 2.87
C THR A 173 -13.97 14.04 2.64
N LEU A 174 -15.17 13.53 2.34
CA LEU A 174 -16.35 14.38 2.08
C LEU A 174 -16.87 15.09 3.33
N LEU A 175 -16.77 14.45 4.50
CA LEU A 175 -17.15 15.06 5.78
C LEU A 175 -16.06 15.99 6.32
N GLN A 176 -14.87 15.99 5.71
CA GLN A 176 -13.70 16.71 6.21
C GLN A 176 -13.40 16.36 7.67
N GLU A 177 -13.43 15.07 7.98
CA GLU A 177 -13.13 14.51 9.32
C GLU A 177 -11.76 13.82 9.34
N GLY A 178 -11.19 13.64 10.55
CA GLY A 178 -9.90 12.98 10.73
C GLY A 178 -8.75 13.71 10.02
N GLU A 179 -8.01 13.00 9.18
CA GLU A 179 -6.88 13.53 8.40
C GLU A 179 -7.29 14.55 7.30
N TYR A 180 -8.59 14.67 7.01
CA TYR A 180 -9.14 15.56 5.97
C TYR A 180 -9.77 16.83 6.55
N THR A 181 -9.57 17.13 7.84
CA THR A 181 -10.01 18.40 8.43
C THR A 181 -9.35 19.59 7.75
N LYS A 182 -10.00 20.74 7.79
CA LYS A 182 -9.47 21.98 7.18
C LYS A 182 -8.09 22.35 7.74
N GLU A 183 -7.89 22.14 9.03
CA GLU A 183 -6.64 22.42 9.73
C GLU A 183 -5.54 21.47 9.25
N GLU A 184 -5.82 20.17 9.18
CA GLU A 184 -4.87 19.17 8.69
C GLU A 184 -4.49 19.37 7.22
N LYS A 185 -5.46 19.69 6.35
CA LYS A 185 -5.20 20.00 4.93
C LYS A 185 -4.25 21.22 4.78
N LEU A 186 -4.46 22.27 5.59
CA LEU A 186 -3.61 23.44 5.56
C LEU A 186 -2.21 23.16 6.14
N PHE A 187 -2.15 22.37 7.21
CA PHE A 187 -0.88 21.92 7.79
C PHE A 187 -0.11 21.06 6.80
N LYS A 188 -0.76 20.08 6.19
CA LYS A 188 -0.16 19.17 5.19
C LYS A 188 0.40 19.96 3.99
N LYS A 189 -0.35 20.93 3.47
CA LYS A 189 0.12 21.78 2.36
C LYS A 189 1.37 22.60 2.70
N LYS A 190 1.49 23.10 3.93
CA LYS A 190 2.70 23.80 4.40
C LYS A 190 3.85 22.83 4.61
N THR A 191 3.57 21.68 5.22
CA THR A 191 4.56 20.65 5.52
C THR A 191 5.11 20.01 4.27
N ASP A 192 4.30 19.77 3.23
CA ASP A 192 4.75 19.17 1.97
C ASP A 192 5.82 20.03 1.27
N THR A 193 5.61 21.35 1.24
CA THR A 193 6.60 22.27 0.66
C THR A 193 7.89 22.29 1.46
N PHE A 194 7.78 22.37 2.81
CA PHE A 194 8.93 22.36 3.70
C PHE A 194 9.68 21.02 3.63
N SER A 195 8.96 19.91 3.64
CA SER A 195 9.50 18.55 3.52
C SER A 195 10.30 18.36 2.23
N GLY A 196 9.76 18.80 1.09
CA GLY A 196 10.44 18.73 -0.19
C GLY A 196 11.79 19.47 -0.19
N VAL A 197 11.81 20.70 0.29
CA VAL A 197 13.04 21.51 0.40
C VAL A 197 14.03 20.87 1.38
N TYR A 198 13.54 20.42 2.55
CA TYR A 198 14.38 19.80 3.58
C TYR A 198 15.10 18.55 3.07
N TRP A 199 14.36 17.62 2.44
CA TRP A 199 14.94 16.39 1.93
C TRP A 199 15.84 16.59 0.72
N CYS A 200 15.55 17.58 -0.15
CA CYS A 200 16.46 17.98 -1.22
C CYS A 200 17.79 18.51 -0.69
N LEU A 201 17.75 19.38 0.33
CA LEU A 201 18.97 19.90 0.98
C LEU A 201 19.75 18.80 1.69
N THR A 202 19.07 17.92 2.42
CA THR A 202 19.69 16.77 3.09
C THR A 202 20.40 15.86 2.09
N THR A 203 19.75 15.56 0.96
CA THR A 203 20.35 14.75 -0.10
C THR A 203 21.55 15.44 -0.72
N ALA A 204 21.47 16.75 -0.99
CA ALA A 204 22.59 17.53 -1.52
C ALA A 204 23.79 17.52 -0.57
N ILE A 205 23.58 17.72 0.74
CA ILE A 205 24.63 17.67 1.77
C ILE A 205 25.24 16.24 1.82
N TYR A 206 24.39 15.21 1.83
CA TYR A 206 24.86 13.82 1.82
C TYR A 206 25.74 13.51 0.60
N LEU A 207 25.32 13.90 -0.58
CA LEU A 207 26.10 13.67 -1.81
C LEU A 207 27.39 14.47 -1.82
N ALA A 208 27.33 15.76 -1.45
CA ALA A 208 28.52 16.61 -1.39
C ALA A 208 29.57 16.04 -0.41
N TRP A 209 29.14 15.61 0.76
CA TRP A 209 30.02 15.01 1.76
C TRP A 209 30.57 13.66 1.29
N SER A 210 29.71 12.78 0.76
CA SER A 210 30.13 11.45 0.27
C SER A 210 31.13 11.54 -0.86
N PHE A 211 30.94 12.44 -1.83
CA PHE A 211 31.90 12.66 -2.93
C PHE A 211 33.18 13.34 -2.48
N TRP A 212 33.11 14.21 -1.46
CA TRP A 212 34.31 14.87 -0.94
C TRP A 212 35.20 13.90 -0.16
N THR A 213 34.60 13.07 0.69
CA THR A 213 35.35 12.17 1.58
C THR A 213 35.58 10.78 0.99
N MET A 214 34.83 10.41 -0.06
CA MET A 214 34.79 9.04 -0.64
C MET A 214 34.51 7.93 0.39
N SER A 215 33.93 8.30 1.55
CA SER A 215 33.66 7.42 2.70
C SER A 215 32.16 7.12 2.80
N TRP A 216 31.63 6.40 1.80
CA TRP A 216 30.19 6.06 1.69
C TRP A 216 29.68 5.19 2.85
N ASP A 217 30.56 4.43 3.45
CA ASP A 217 30.34 3.57 4.61
C ASP A 217 29.98 4.33 5.88
N ILE A 218 30.41 5.59 6.01
CA ILE A 218 30.16 6.44 7.18
C ILE A 218 29.09 7.49 6.90
N THR A 219 29.07 8.04 5.68
CA THR A 219 28.20 9.19 5.34
C THR A 219 26.70 8.88 5.39
N TRP A 220 26.29 7.60 5.33
CA TRP A 220 24.89 7.20 5.48
C TRP A 220 24.24 7.67 6.80
N ILE A 221 25.05 7.98 7.83
CA ILE A 221 24.60 8.49 9.14
C ILE A 221 23.82 9.82 9.01
N VAL A 222 24.00 10.54 7.91
CA VAL A 222 23.24 11.76 7.60
C VAL A 222 21.72 11.48 7.58
N TRP A 223 21.28 10.32 7.11
CA TRP A 223 19.86 9.98 6.99
C TRP A 223 19.16 9.81 8.34
N PRO A 224 19.68 9.00 9.29
CA PRO A 224 19.10 8.91 10.63
C PRO A 224 19.09 10.24 11.36
N VAL A 225 20.18 11.02 11.28
CA VAL A 225 20.27 12.33 11.91
C VAL A 225 19.26 13.31 11.31
N ALA A 226 19.17 13.37 9.99
CA ALA A 226 18.19 14.19 9.29
C ALA A 226 16.75 13.79 9.65
N GLY A 227 16.46 12.48 9.77
CA GLY A 227 15.15 11.99 10.20
C GLY A 227 14.75 12.49 11.59
N VAL A 228 15.66 12.43 12.55
CA VAL A 228 15.41 12.93 13.92
C VAL A 228 15.24 14.46 13.94
N LEU A 229 16.06 15.19 13.19
CA LEU A 229 15.93 16.65 13.06
C LEU A 229 14.61 17.04 12.39
N PHE A 230 14.20 16.31 11.35
CA PHE A 230 12.92 16.56 10.68
C PHE A 230 11.74 16.37 11.63
N ALA A 231 11.74 15.29 12.42
CA ALA A 231 10.70 15.05 13.42
C ALA A 231 10.68 16.16 14.49
N ALA A 232 11.83 16.64 14.92
CA ALA A 232 11.94 17.75 15.91
C ALA A 232 11.49 19.11 15.36
N LEU A 233 11.57 19.32 14.03
CA LEU A 233 11.13 20.57 13.39
C LEU A 233 9.63 20.60 13.09
N LEU A 234 8.97 19.43 13.01
CA LEU A 234 7.53 19.31 12.75
C LEU A 234 6.69 19.14 14.02
N GLY A 235 7.29 18.69 15.12
CA GLY A 235 6.64 18.54 16.44
C GLY A 235 6.70 19.78 17.25
#